data_5b7e27d43028808ce779793d0ad0bc12
#
_entry.id   5b7e27d43028808ce779793d0ad0bc12
#
_cell.length_a   1.000
_cell.length_b   1.000
_cell.length_c   1.000
_cell.angle_alpha   90.00
_cell.angle_beta   90.00
_cell.angle_gamma   90.00
#
_symmetry.space_group_name_H-M   'P 1'
#
loop_
_entity.id
_entity.type
_entity.pdbx_description
1 polymer ?
#
loop_
_entity_poly.entity_id
_entity_poly.type
_entity_poly.pdbx_seq_one_letter_code
_entity_poly.pdbx_strand_id
1 'polypeptide(L)'
;MDRVTFEGLVSQALEELPEQFLNKLENVDLVVEPWPNQQTLTGLGIRAGGLLFGLYQGVPKTKRTGGTLLPDKITIFAGPILLVCKNEGEVKDKVAEVVRHEIAHHFGLSERSIRKTGH
;
A
#
# COMPACT_ATOMS: atom_id res chain seq x y z
N MET A 1 7.09 -8.49 -15.83
CA MET A 1 6.89 -9.35 -14.64
C MET A 1 5.43 -9.73 -14.56
N ASP A 2 5.15 -11.00 -14.34
CA ASP A 2 3.76 -11.44 -14.26
C ASP A 2 3.19 -11.16 -12.88
N ARG A 3 1.87 -11.29 -12.76
CA ARG A 3 1.15 -10.99 -11.52
C ARG A 3 1.56 -11.90 -10.36
N VAL A 4 1.75 -13.18 -10.65
CA VAL A 4 2.12 -14.15 -9.59
C VAL A 4 3.47 -13.80 -8.99
N THR A 5 4.45 -13.48 -9.82
CA THR A 5 5.77 -13.06 -9.35
C THR A 5 5.68 -11.78 -8.53
N PHE A 6 4.93 -10.80 -9.03
CA PHE A 6 4.75 -9.54 -8.33
C PHE A 6 4.10 -9.75 -6.96
N GLU A 7 3.03 -10.53 -6.90
CA GLU A 7 2.35 -10.82 -5.64
C GLU A 7 3.26 -11.55 -4.65
N GLY A 8 4.13 -12.42 -5.16
CA GLY A 8 5.15 -13.06 -4.32
C GLY A 8 6.11 -12.07 -3.69
N LEU A 9 6.54 -11.07 -4.46
CA LEU A 9 7.40 -10.01 -3.95
C LEU A 9 6.68 -9.13 -2.93
N VAL A 10 5.39 -8.88 -3.14
CA VAL A 10 4.57 -8.16 -2.17
C VAL A 10 4.54 -8.93 -0.85
N SER A 11 4.30 -10.23 -0.90
CA SER A 11 4.28 -11.06 0.32
C SER A 11 5.61 -11.02 1.05
N GLN A 12 6.72 -11.11 0.32
CA GLN A 12 8.05 -11.02 0.91
C GLN A 12 8.29 -9.66 1.55
N ALA A 13 7.88 -8.60 0.88
CA ALA A 13 8.04 -7.24 1.41
C ALA A 13 7.27 -7.06 2.71
N LEU A 14 6.05 -7.60 2.78
CA LEU A 14 5.24 -7.50 3.99
C LEU A 14 5.85 -8.27 5.15
N GLU A 15 6.42 -9.45 4.90
CA GLU A 15 7.05 -10.25 5.95
C GLU A 15 8.24 -9.54 6.59
N GLU A 16 8.88 -8.66 5.86
CA GLU A 16 10.06 -7.95 6.33
C GLU A 16 9.75 -6.61 7.00
N LEU A 17 8.48 -6.22 7.08
CA LEU A 17 8.10 -4.99 7.74
C LEU A 17 8.29 -5.07 9.24
N PRO A 18 8.66 -3.95 9.90
CA PRO A 18 8.71 -3.92 11.35
C PRO A 18 7.37 -4.30 11.96
N GLU A 19 7.40 -4.92 13.12
CA GLU A 19 6.21 -5.46 13.78
C GLU A 19 5.11 -4.43 13.97
N GLN A 20 5.47 -3.19 14.26
CA GLN A 20 4.44 -2.15 14.44
C GLN A 20 3.61 -1.91 13.18
N PHE A 21 4.21 -2.09 12.00
CA PHE A 21 3.45 -1.99 10.75
C PHE A 21 2.62 -3.25 10.50
N LEU A 22 3.18 -4.41 10.81
CA LEU A 22 2.45 -5.67 10.67
C LEU A 22 1.20 -5.68 11.55
N ASN A 23 1.29 -5.14 12.75
CA ASN A 23 0.15 -5.05 13.66
C ASN A 23 -0.97 -4.17 13.07
N LYS A 24 -0.61 -3.13 12.34
CA LYS A 24 -1.59 -2.25 11.69
C LYS A 24 -2.29 -2.93 10.52
N LEU A 25 -1.67 -3.97 9.94
CA LEU A 25 -2.23 -4.68 8.80
C LEU A 25 -3.19 -5.80 9.19
N GLU A 26 -3.35 -6.10 10.48
CA GLU A 26 -4.18 -7.21 10.95
C GLU A 26 -5.59 -7.24 10.38
N ASN A 27 -6.21 -6.08 10.22
CA ASN A 27 -7.57 -6.00 9.70
C ASN A 27 -7.60 -5.14 8.43
N VAL A 28 -6.66 -5.41 7.53
CA VAL A 28 -6.51 -4.67 6.28
C VAL A 28 -6.39 -5.68 5.14
N ASP A 29 -7.25 -5.54 4.13
CA ASP A 29 -7.08 -6.30 2.89
C ASP A 29 -6.02 -5.63 2.04
N LEU A 30 -5.13 -6.43 1.51
CA LEU A 30 -4.12 -5.93 0.57
C LEU A 30 -4.42 -6.51 -0.80
N VAL A 31 -4.63 -5.64 -1.79
CA VAL A 31 -4.92 -6.06 -3.15
C VAL A 31 -3.93 -5.44 -4.11
N VAL A 32 -3.69 -6.13 -5.22
CA VAL A 32 -2.80 -5.67 -6.28
C VAL A 32 -3.64 -5.38 -7.51
N GLU A 33 -3.50 -4.15 -8.02
CA GLU A 33 -4.15 -3.73 -9.25
C GLU A 33 -3.07 -3.34 -10.26
N PRO A 34 -3.32 -3.49 -11.57
CA PRO A 34 -2.31 -3.11 -12.56
C PRO A 34 -2.08 -1.59 -12.61
N TRP A 35 -3.15 -0.80 -12.65
CA TRP A 35 -3.05 0.66 -12.73
C TRP A 35 -4.23 1.30 -12.00
N PRO A 36 -4.02 2.49 -11.40
CA PRO A 36 -5.15 3.21 -10.84
C PRO A 36 -6.06 3.71 -11.98
N ASN A 37 -7.37 3.74 -11.71
CA ASN A 37 -8.28 4.24 -12.72
C ASN A 37 -8.31 5.78 -12.70
N GLN A 38 -8.90 6.36 -13.75
CA GLN A 38 -8.93 7.80 -13.91
C GLN A 38 -9.71 8.50 -12.79
N GLN A 39 -10.78 7.88 -12.33
CA GLN A 39 -11.58 8.45 -11.24
C GLN A 39 -10.79 8.56 -9.94
N THR A 40 -9.99 7.53 -9.64
CA THR A 40 -9.12 7.54 -8.47
C THR A 40 -8.10 8.67 -8.55
N LEU A 41 -7.44 8.79 -9.69
CA LEU A 41 -6.43 9.84 -9.89
C LEU A 41 -7.05 11.23 -9.79
N THR A 42 -8.19 11.43 -10.43
CA THR A 42 -8.89 12.72 -10.41
C THR A 42 -9.34 13.07 -8.99
N GLY A 43 -9.90 12.09 -8.27
CA GLY A 43 -10.36 12.31 -6.90
C GLY A 43 -9.24 12.67 -5.93
N LEU A 44 -8.01 12.24 -6.21
CA LEU A 44 -6.84 12.57 -5.39
C LEU A 44 -6.12 13.81 -5.86
N GLY A 45 -6.57 14.44 -6.95
CA GLY A 45 -5.92 15.63 -7.50
C GLY A 45 -4.62 15.33 -8.24
N ILE A 46 -4.43 14.09 -8.69
CA ILE A 46 -3.24 13.72 -9.43
C ILE A 46 -3.42 14.04 -10.89
N ARG A 47 -2.46 14.79 -11.45
CA ARG A 47 -2.50 15.19 -12.86
C ARG A 47 -2.31 14.00 -13.79
N ALA A 48 -2.77 14.14 -15.03
CA ALA A 48 -2.51 13.17 -16.07
C ALA A 48 -1.00 12.91 -16.17
N GLY A 49 -0.61 11.65 -16.20
CA GLY A 49 0.80 11.27 -16.23
C GLY A 49 1.45 11.13 -14.86
N GLY A 50 0.76 11.53 -13.78
CA GLY A 50 1.27 11.32 -12.43
C GLY A 50 1.21 9.86 -12.03
N LEU A 51 2.10 9.46 -11.13
CA LEU A 51 2.17 8.08 -10.68
C LEU A 51 1.59 7.94 -9.27
N LEU A 52 0.77 6.92 -9.09
CA LEU A 52 0.25 6.53 -7.78
C LEU A 52 0.68 5.09 -7.54
N PHE A 53 1.47 4.86 -6.50
CA PHE A 53 2.02 3.52 -6.21
C PHE A 53 1.15 2.69 -5.29
N GLY A 54 0.38 3.34 -4.43
CA GLY A 54 -0.51 2.64 -3.51
C GLY A 54 -1.54 3.59 -2.94
N LEU A 55 -2.56 3.01 -2.30
CA LEU A 55 -3.66 3.80 -1.73
C LEU A 55 -4.28 3.05 -0.56
N TYR A 56 -4.33 3.69 0.60
CA TYR A 56 -5.03 3.17 1.76
C TYR A 56 -6.46 3.73 1.76
N GLN A 57 -7.44 2.84 1.85
CA GLN A 57 -8.84 3.22 1.91
C GLN A 57 -9.47 2.65 3.17
N GLY A 58 -9.80 3.52 4.12
CA GLY A 58 -10.49 3.11 5.34
C GLY A 58 -11.98 2.96 5.09
N VAL A 59 -12.60 2.03 5.82
CA VAL A 59 -14.05 1.87 5.77
C VAL A 59 -14.66 2.80 6.81
N PRO A 60 -15.60 3.70 6.42
CA PRO A 60 -16.26 4.56 7.39
C PRO A 60 -16.94 3.77 8.51
N LYS A 61 -16.86 4.27 9.73
CA LYS A 61 -17.49 3.60 10.88
C LYS A 61 -18.98 3.36 10.68
N THR A 62 -19.65 4.26 9.98
CA THR A 62 -21.08 4.14 9.70
C THR A 62 -21.42 2.92 8.86
N LYS A 63 -20.46 2.41 8.10
CA LYS A 63 -20.66 1.22 7.27
C LYS A 63 -20.26 -0.07 7.98
N ARG A 64 -19.81 0.04 9.23
CA ARG A 64 -19.41 -1.12 10.04
C ARG A 64 -20.48 -1.53 11.05
N THR A 65 -21.71 -1.10 10.81
CA THR A 65 -22.83 -1.44 11.70
C THR A 65 -23.34 -2.86 11.42
N GLY A 66 -24.11 -3.39 12.35
CA GLY A 66 -24.72 -4.71 12.18
C GLY A 66 -23.82 -5.87 12.54
N GLY A 67 -22.73 -5.63 13.27
CA GLY A 67 -21.85 -6.71 13.72
C GLY A 67 -20.87 -7.23 12.69
N THR A 68 -20.84 -6.61 11.50
CA THR A 68 -19.91 -7.00 10.44
C THR A 68 -18.69 -6.07 10.44
N LEU A 69 -17.51 -6.65 10.63
CA LEU A 69 -16.26 -5.92 10.53
C LEU A 69 -15.77 -5.99 9.09
N LEU A 70 -15.91 -4.88 8.36
CA LEU A 70 -15.33 -4.76 7.03
C LEU A 70 -13.90 -4.25 7.18
N PRO A 71 -12.92 -4.91 6.57
CA PRO A 71 -11.54 -4.46 6.67
C PRO A 71 -11.29 -3.21 5.86
N ASP A 72 -10.32 -2.42 6.30
CA ASP A 72 -9.75 -1.38 5.45
C ASP A 72 -9.01 -2.05 4.29
N LYS A 73 -8.64 -1.28 3.30
CA LYS A 73 -7.98 -1.83 2.11
C LYS A 73 -6.75 -1.01 1.72
N ILE A 74 -5.65 -1.69 1.42
CA ILE A 74 -4.50 -1.07 0.76
C ILE A 74 -4.42 -1.65 -0.64
N THR A 75 -4.39 -0.79 -1.64
CA THR A 75 -4.19 -1.20 -3.03
C THR A 75 -2.76 -0.87 -3.43
N ILE A 76 -2.07 -1.84 -4.03
CA ILE A 76 -0.72 -1.66 -4.59
C ILE A 76 -0.86 -1.67 -6.10
N PHE A 77 -0.34 -0.64 -6.76
CA PHE A 77 -0.43 -0.52 -8.22
C PHE A 77 0.85 -1.01 -8.87
N ALA A 78 0.78 -2.20 -9.47
CA ALA A 78 1.95 -2.87 -10.01
C ALA A 78 2.58 -2.11 -11.18
N GLY A 79 1.75 -1.56 -12.08
CA GLY A 79 2.26 -0.83 -13.25
C GLY A 79 3.19 0.32 -12.91
N PRO A 80 2.73 1.27 -12.08
CA PRO A 80 3.59 2.38 -11.66
C PRO A 80 4.88 1.92 -10.97
N ILE A 81 4.79 0.90 -10.10
CA ILE A 81 5.97 0.39 -9.40
C ILE A 81 6.96 -0.19 -10.39
N LEU A 82 6.48 -0.99 -11.35
CA LEU A 82 7.35 -1.61 -12.35
C LEU A 82 7.99 -0.59 -13.29
N LEU A 83 7.34 0.57 -13.48
CA LEU A 83 7.94 1.63 -14.30
C LEU A 83 9.22 2.20 -13.67
N VAL A 84 9.28 2.28 -12.35
CA VAL A 84 10.40 2.93 -11.67
C VAL A 84 11.42 1.95 -11.11
N CYS A 85 11.12 0.65 -11.09
CA CYS A 85 12.01 -0.37 -10.55
C CYS A 85 12.71 -1.13 -11.65
N LYS A 86 14.00 -1.46 -11.44
CA LYS A 86 14.85 -2.12 -12.45
C LYS A 86 14.95 -3.62 -12.25
N ASN A 87 14.67 -4.11 -11.04
CA ASN A 87 14.83 -5.53 -10.72
C ASN A 87 13.90 -5.91 -9.57
N GLU A 88 13.84 -7.19 -9.26
CA GLU A 88 12.94 -7.71 -8.22
C GLU A 88 13.26 -7.16 -6.83
N GLY A 89 14.54 -6.96 -6.53
CA GLY A 89 14.93 -6.37 -5.25
C GLY A 89 14.38 -4.97 -5.07
N GLU A 90 14.44 -4.15 -6.12
CA GLU A 90 13.90 -2.81 -6.09
C GLU A 90 12.37 -2.83 -5.98
N VAL A 91 11.72 -3.78 -6.62
CA VAL A 91 10.25 -3.93 -6.52
C VAL A 91 9.87 -4.22 -5.06
N LYS A 92 10.55 -5.18 -4.45
CA LYS A 92 10.28 -5.54 -3.06
C LYS A 92 10.48 -4.35 -2.12
N ASP A 93 11.59 -3.63 -2.29
CA ASP A 93 11.88 -2.44 -1.48
C ASP A 93 10.83 -1.35 -1.69
N LYS A 94 10.41 -1.15 -2.93
CA LYS A 94 9.41 -0.14 -3.25
C LYS A 94 8.06 -0.49 -2.64
N VAL A 95 7.65 -1.73 -2.71
CA VAL A 95 6.40 -2.18 -2.10
C VAL A 95 6.43 -1.93 -0.59
N ALA A 96 7.53 -2.30 0.08
CA ALA A 96 7.66 -2.06 1.52
C ALA A 96 7.58 -0.58 1.85
N GLU A 97 8.26 0.26 1.07
CA GLU A 97 8.21 1.71 1.25
C GLU A 97 6.79 2.25 1.10
N VAL A 98 6.08 1.82 0.05
CA VAL A 98 4.71 2.27 -0.23
C VAL A 98 3.77 1.88 0.91
N VAL A 99 3.86 0.63 1.37
CA VAL A 99 3.00 0.16 2.45
C VAL A 99 3.26 0.94 3.74
N ARG A 100 4.54 1.12 4.11
CA ARG A 100 4.89 1.91 5.29
C ARG A 100 4.36 3.34 5.19
N HIS A 101 4.50 3.93 4.02
CA HIS A 101 4.08 5.30 3.78
C HIS A 101 2.56 5.47 3.93
N GLU A 102 1.79 4.55 3.34
CA GLU A 102 0.34 4.59 3.42
C GLU A 102 -0.16 4.35 4.84
N ILE A 103 0.45 3.43 5.56
CA ILE A 103 0.10 3.18 6.96
C ILE A 103 0.43 4.41 7.81
N ALA A 104 1.60 5.00 7.60
CA ALA A 104 2.01 6.18 8.36
C ALA A 104 1.03 7.34 8.15
N HIS A 105 0.62 7.58 6.91
CA HIS A 105 -0.35 8.63 6.60
C HIS A 105 -1.69 8.37 7.27
N HIS A 106 -2.20 7.15 7.13
CA HIS A 106 -3.52 6.82 7.65
C HIS A 106 -3.58 6.89 9.18
N PHE A 107 -2.53 6.43 9.86
CA PHE A 107 -2.49 6.40 11.32
C PHE A 107 -1.78 7.60 11.93
N GLY A 108 -1.40 8.57 11.13
CA GLY A 108 -0.78 9.80 11.64
C GLY A 108 0.63 9.64 12.16
N LEU A 109 1.35 8.63 11.71
CA LEU A 109 2.74 8.42 12.12
C LEU A 109 3.66 9.38 11.36
N SER A 110 4.63 9.94 12.07
CA SER A 110 5.59 10.85 11.45
C SER A 110 6.69 10.05 10.74
N GLU A 111 7.33 10.67 9.76
CA GLU A 111 8.48 10.05 9.11
C GLU A 111 9.62 9.76 10.08
N ARG A 112 9.75 10.59 11.10
CA ARG A 112 10.73 10.37 12.14
C ARG A 112 10.47 9.08 12.89
N SER A 113 9.20 8.80 13.19
CA SER A 113 8.82 7.53 13.81
C SER A 113 9.13 6.35 12.91
N ILE A 114 8.90 6.50 11.60
CA ILE A 114 9.18 5.47 10.62
C ILE A 114 10.69 5.15 10.62
N ARG A 115 11.54 6.17 10.63
CA ARG A 115 12.98 5.98 10.63
C ARG A 115 13.49 5.30 11.90
N LYS A 116 12.88 5.62 13.04
CA LYS A 116 13.28 5.01 14.31
C LYS A 116 12.99 3.51 14.37
N THR A 117 12.07 3.05 13.57
CA THR A 117 11.69 1.63 13.57
C THR A 117 12.36 0.84 12.46
N GLY A 118 13.42 1.36 11.95
CA GLY A 118 14.30 0.57 11.13
C GLY A 118 14.06 0.65 9.64
N HIS A 119 14.13 1.50 9.47
CA HIS A 119 14.31 1.44 8.32
C HIS A 119 14.79 1.72 7.51
#